data_22569ce86e4871327e0045130c66886f
#
_entry.id   22569ce86e4871327e0045130c66886f
#
_cell.length_a   1.000
_cell.length_b   1.000
_cell.length_c   1.000
_cell.angle_alpha   90.00
_cell.angle_beta   90.00
_cell.angle_gamma   90.00
#
_symmetry.space_group_name_H-M   'P 1'
#
loop_
_entity.id
_entity.type
_entity.pdbx_description
1 polymer ?
#
loop_
_entity_poly.entity_id
_entity_poly.type
_entity_poly.pdbx_seq_one_letter_code
_entity_poly.pdbx_strand_id
1 'polypeptide(L)'
;ASGKVEMLARRIELLNRSEPLPFQLDEQVSEEVRLKYRYLDLRRDVMSQRMRQRHQITRAMRQYLDDAGFVDIETPMLTKATPEGARDYLVPSRTHAGKFFALPQSPQIFKQLLMVSGFDRYYQIVRCFRDEDLRADRQPDFTQLDIETSFLSQDEIMGIMEGLIRHIFARVGQVRLPEPFPRMTYAEAMRRYASDKPDLRIP
;
A
#
# COMPACT_ATOMS: atom_id res chain seq x y z
N ALA A 1 -8.31 5.97 -39.23
CA ALA A 1 -8.48 7.41 -39.21
C ALA A 1 -7.09 8.04 -39.22
N SER A 2 -6.78 8.81 -40.22
CA SER A 2 -5.54 9.57 -40.29
C SER A 2 -5.51 10.57 -39.13
N GLY A 3 -4.39 10.61 -38.40
CA GLY A 3 -4.17 11.67 -37.42
C GLY A 3 -4.09 13.04 -38.05
N LYS A 4 -4.15 14.10 -37.27
CA LYS A 4 -3.95 15.47 -37.73
C LYS A 4 -2.51 15.76 -38.21
N VAL A 5 -1.61 14.83 -37.93
CA VAL A 5 -0.17 14.94 -38.26
C VAL A 5 0.29 13.62 -38.86
N GLU A 6 1.02 13.69 -39.95
CA GLU A 6 1.66 12.54 -40.59
C GLU A 6 3.19 12.71 -40.54
N MET A 7 3.89 11.58 -40.41
CA MET A 7 5.35 11.54 -40.43
C MET A 7 5.84 10.69 -41.63
N LEU A 8 6.60 11.28 -42.52
CA LEU A 8 7.28 10.57 -43.60
C LEU A 8 8.59 9.96 -43.06
N ALA A 9 8.63 8.66 -42.86
CA ALA A 9 9.85 7.97 -42.52
C ALA A 9 10.75 7.76 -43.73
N ARG A 10 11.93 8.36 -43.76
CA ARG A 10 12.92 8.18 -44.82
C ARG A 10 13.87 7.01 -44.58
N ARG A 11 14.03 6.60 -43.34
CA ARG A 11 14.87 5.46 -42.92
C ARG A 11 14.23 4.80 -41.69
N ILE A 12 14.23 3.48 -41.71
CA ILE A 12 13.81 2.66 -40.54
C ILE A 12 14.96 1.73 -40.19
N GLU A 13 15.37 1.74 -38.96
CA GLU A 13 16.39 0.86 -38.41
C GLU A 13 15.75 -0.08 -37.39
N LEU A 14 15.88 -1.38 -37.64
CA LEU A 14 15.41 -2.41 -36.73
C LEU A 14 16.45 -2.62 -35.65
N LEU A 15 16.18 -2.13 -34.41
CA LEU A 15 17.10 -2.25 -33.30
C LEU A 15 17.18 -3.68 -32.74
N ASN A 16 16.04 -4.39 -32.71
CA ASN A 16 15.97 -5.78 -32.27
C ASN A 16 14.73 -6.47 -32.85
N ARG A 17 14.80 -7.77 -33.03
CA ARG A 17 13.64 -8.61 -33.37
C ARG A 17 12.92 -9.04 -32.10
N SER A 18 11.62 -9.26 -32.19
CA SER A 18 10.81 -9.82 -31.11
C SER A 18 9.91 -10.92 -31.66
N GLU A 19 9.57 -11.86 -30.78
CA GLU A 19 8.49 -12.81 -31.05
C GLU A 19 7.14 -12.10 -31.06
N PRO A 20 6.11 -12.65 -31.75
CA PRO A 20 4.76 -12.13 -31.68
C PRO A 20 4.26 -12.04 -30.23
N LEU A 21 3.55 -10.95 -29.93
CA LEU A 21 2.98 -10.77 -28.61
C LEU A 21 1.85 -11.79 -28.37
N PRO A 22 1.75 -12.38 -27.15
CA PRO A 22 0.68 -13.32 -26.83
C PRO A 22 -0.71 -12.68 -26.77
N PHE A 23 -0.79 -11.34 -26.69
CA PHE A 23 -2.01 -10.52 -26.79
C PHE A 23 -1.65 -9.08 -27.13
N GLN A 24 -2.59 -8.35 -27.70
CA GLN A 24 -2.42 -6.91 -27.98
C GLN A 24 -2.62 -6.09 -26.69
N LEU A 25 -1.91 -4.96 -26.56
CA LEU A 25 -1.93 -4.14 -25.34
C LEU A 25 -3.29 -3.48 -25.08
N ASP A 26 -4.10 -3.28 -26.11
CA ASP A 26 -5.47 -2.73 -26.06
C ASP A 26 -6.57 -3.81 -26.01
N GLU A 27 -6.20 -5.09 -26.16
CA GLU A 27 -7.11 -6.22 -26.14
C GLU A 27 -7.56 -6.55 -24.71
N GLN A 28 -8.83 -6.94 -24.54
CA GLN A 28 -9.31 -7.51 -23.30
C GLN A 28 -9.00 -9.00 -23.23
N VAL A 29 -8.17 -9.36 -22.26
CA VAL A 29 -7.78 -10.75 -22.00
C VAL A 29 -8.09 -11.17 -20.58
N SER A 30 -8.19 -12.48 -20.35
CA SER A 30 -8.46 -13.02 -19.02
C SER A 30 -7.38 -12.65 -18.00
N GLU A 31 -7.75 -12.66 -16.72
CA GLU A 31 -6.80 -12.38 -15.64
C GLU A 31 -5.64 -13.36 -15.63
N GLU A 32 -5.89 -14.64 -15.90
CA GLU A 32 -4.87 -15.68 -15.98
C GLU A 32 -3.79 -15.35 -17.01
N VAL A 33 -4.18 -14.93 -18.21
CA VAL A 33 -3.26 -14.51 -19.28
C VAL A 33 -2.48 -13.26 -18.86
N ARG A 34 -3.15 -12.30 -18.22
CA ARG A 34 -2.51 -11.08 -17.71
C ARG A 34 -1.48 -11.37 -16.62
N LEU A 35 -1.75 -12.32 -15.75
CA LEU A 35 -0.82 -12.74 -14.69
C LEU A 35 0.36 -13.53 -15.26
N LYS A 36 0.11 -14.43 -16.21
CA LYS A 36 1.16 -15.19 -16.90
C LYS A 36 2.16 -14.28 -17.64
N TYR A 37 1.64 -13.26 -18.31
CA TYR A 37 2.46 -12.30 -19.06
C TYR A 37 2.46 -10.91 -18.39
N ARG A 38 2.67 -10.88 -17.08
CA ARG A 38 2.55 -9.68 -16.26
C ARG A 38 3.40 -8.51 -16.75
N TYR A 39 4.59 -8.78 -17.26
CA TYR A 39 5.48 -7.77 -17.82
C TYR A 39 4.90 -7.06 -19.07
N LEU A 40 4.06 -7.74 -19.86
CA LEU A 40 3.32 -7.12 -20.97
C LEU A 40 2.08 -6.37 -20.46
N ASP A 41 1.33 -6.97 -19.52
CA ASP A 41 0.18 -6.30 -18.91
C ASP A 41 0.56 -4.96 -18.27
N LEU A 42 1.73 -4.87 -17.65
CA LEU A 42 2.25 -3.62 -17.07
C LEU A 42 2.56 -2.53 -18.11
N ARG A 43 2.69 -2.86 -19.38
CA ARG A 43 2.85 -1.88 -20.48
C ARG A 43 1.52 -1.23 -20.88
N ARG A 44 0.40 -1.79 -20.49
CA ARG A 44 -0.92 -1.20 -20.74
C ARG A 44 -1.06 0.10 -19.96
N ASP A 45 -1.62 1.14 -20.61
CA ASP A 45 -1.74 2.46 -20.00
C ASP A 45 -2.41 2.44 -18.63
N VAL A 46 -3.51 1.69 -18.49
CA VAL A 46 -4.23 1.55 -17.21
C VAL A 46 -3.33 0.98 -16.12
N MET A 47 -2.53 -0.03 -16.42
CA MET A 47 -1.64 -0.66 -15.43
C MET A 47 -0.44 0.22 -15.11
N SER A 48 0.14 0.85 -16.13
CA SER A 48 1.21 1.84 -15.96
C SER A 48 0.75 3.02 -15.10
N GLN A 49 -0.46 3.54 -15.34
CA GLN A 49 -1.05 4.62 -14.54
C GLN A 49 -1.26 4.20 -13.08
N ARG A 50 -1.77 2.99 -12.81
CA ARG A 50 -1.94 2.47 -11.44
C ARG A 50 -0.62 2.39 -10.69
N MET A 51 0.45 1.93 -11.34
CA MET A 51 1.78 1.87 -10.72
C MET A 51 2.31 3.28 -10.41
N ARG A 52 2.15 4.24 -11.34
CA ARG A 52 2.52 5.64 -11.12
C ARG A 52 1.69 6.27 -9.99
N GLN A 53 0.39 6.01 -9.95
CA GLN A 53 -0.48 6.51 -8.89
C GLN A 53 -0.07 5.95 -7.51
N ARG A 54 0.23 4.65 -7.43
CA ARG A 54 0.77 4.06 -6.20
C ARG A 54 2.05 4.76 -5.75
N HIS A 55 2.98 5.02 -6.66
CA HIS A 55 4.20 5.76 -6.38
C HIS A 55 3.90 7.19 -5.85
N GLN A 56 2.96 7.89 -6.48
CA GLN A 56 2.56 9.23 -6.04
C GLN A 56 1.93 9.22 -4.65
N ILE A 57 1.08 8.25 -4.35
CA ILE A 57 0.48 8.07 -3.01
C ILE A 57 1.58 7.86 -1.97
N THR A 58 2.51 6.94 -2.22
CA THR A 58 3.61 6.64 -1.31
C THR A 58 4.49 7.87 -1.06
N ARG A 59 4.77 8.64 -2.11
CA ARG A 59 5.52 9.89 -2.01
C ARG A 59 4.78 10.94 -1.18
N ALA A 60 3.47 11.10 -1.40
CA ALA A 60 2.65 12.03 -0.66
C ALA A 60 2.56 11.68 0.83
N MET A 61 2.47 10.38 1.16
CA MET A 61 2.52 9.91 2.55
C MET A 61 3.81 10.31 3.23
N ARG A 62 4.97 10.02 2.60
CA ARG A 62 6.27 10.38 3.15
C ARG A 62 6.39 11.88 3.37
N GLN A 63 6.09 12.68 2.35
CA GLN A 63 6.19 14.13 2.45
C GLN A 63 5.37 14.68 3.63
N TYR A 64 4.11 14.26 3.77
CA TYR A 64 3.26 14.74 4.85
C TYR A 64 3.78 14.33 6.23
N LEU A 65 4.22 13.10 6.39
CA LEU A 65 4.69 12.57 7.67
C LEU A 65 6.05 13.19 8.06
N ASP A 66 6.96 13.35 7.10
CA ASP A 66 8.23 14.04 7.32
C ASP A 66 7.99 15.48 7.77
N ASP A 67 7.10 16.23 7.11
CA ASP A 67 6.71 17.59 7.46
C ASP A 67 6.03 17.66 8.85
N ALA A 68 5.36 16.57 9.27
CA ALA A 68 4.76 16.41 10.61
C ALA A 68 5.75 15.93 11.68
N GLY A 69 7.04 15.80 11.36
CA GLY A 69 8.11 15.41 12.26
C GLY A 69 8.19 13.92 12.57
N PHE A 70 7.61 13.06 11.73
CA PHE A 70 7.81 11.62 11.81
C PHE A 70 9.12 11.19 11.17
N VAL A 71 9.67 10.09 11.65
CA VAL A 71 10.91 9.50 11.12
C VAL A 71 10.60 8.16 10.46
N ASP A 72 10.99 8.00 9.19
CA ASP A 72 10.90 6.72 8.46
C ASP A 72 12.04 5.80 8.90
N ILE A 73 11.72 4.72 9.61
CA ILE A 73 12.72 3.79 10.13
C ILE A 73 12.39 2.38 9.63
N GLU A 74 13.32 1.81 8.85
CA GLU A 74 13.23 0.44 8.36
C GLU A 74 13.51 -0.57 9.48
N THR A 75 12.65 -1.58 9.59
CA THR A 75 12.74 -2.65 10.58
C THR A 75 13.09 -3.99 9.93
N PRO A 76 13.71 -4.94 10.66
CA PRO A 76 14.08 -6.24 10.12
C PRO A 76 12.90 -7.05 9.59
N MET A 77 13.10 -7.74 8.46
CA MET A 77 12.11 -8.65 7.86
C MET A 77 12.27 -10.09 8.36
N LEU A 78 13.46 -10.52 8.74
CA LEU A 78 13.71 -11.82 9.35
C LEU A 78 13.68 -11.65 10.88
N THR A 79 12.56 -12.01 11.49
CA THR A 79 12.30 -11.76 12.91
C THR A 79 12.05 -13.06 13.67
N LYS A 80 11.84 -12.94 14.96
CA LYS A 80 11.27 -14.00 15.78
C LYS A 80 9.74 -14.02 15.62
N ALA A 81 9.14 -15.21 15.65
CA ALA A 81 7.69 -15.34 15.64
C ALA A 81 7.04 -14.55 16.79
N THR A 82 5.95 -13.84 16.47
CA THR A 82 5.19 -13.03 17.42
C THR A 82 3.72 -13.42 17.38
N PRO A 83 3.03 -13.52 18.54
CA PRO A 83 1.62 -13.89 18.59
C PRO A 83 0.73 -12.69 18.25
N GLU A 84 0.58 -12.36 16.96
CA GLU A 84 -0.21 -11.21 16.49
C GLU A 84 -1.58 -11.58 15.88
N GLY A 85 -2.07 -12.78 16.10
CA GLY A 85 -3.41 -13.19 15.68
C GLY A 85 -3.49 -13.98 14.37
N ALA A 86 -2.63 -13.74 13.38
CA ALA A 86 -2.47 -14.58 12.19
C ALA A 86 -1.39 -15.65 12.42
N ARG A 87 -1.29 -16.61 11.50
CA ARG A 87 -0.13 -17.50 11.44
C ARG A 87 1.04 -16.80 10.74
N ASP A 88 2.26 -17.09 11.24
CA ASP A 88 3.47 -16.56 10.64
C ASP A 88 3.93 -17.41 9.46
N TYR A 89 4.44 -16.77 8.42
CA TYR A 89 5.26 -17.43 7.42
C TYR A 89 6.66 -17.69 8.00
N LEU A 90 7.11 -18.94 7.96
CA LEU A 90 8.38 -19.36 8.53
C LEU A 90 9.46 -19.51 7.46
N VAL A 91 10.65 -19.02 7.75
CA VAL A 91 11.83 -19.15 6.91
C VAL A 91 12.86 -20.01 7.64
N PRO A 92 13.23 -21.19 7.11
CA PRO A 92 14.20 -22.06 7.76
C PRO A 92 15.58 -21.38 7.90
N SER A 93 16.22 -21.52 9.08
CA SER A 93 17.57 -21.05 9.27
C SER A 93 18.58 -22.03 8.66
N ARG A 94 19.42 -21.53 7.76
CA ARG A 94 20.50 -22.34 7.18
C ARG A 94 21.62 -22.64 8.18
N THR A 95 21.85 -21.75 9.13
CA THR A 95 22.97 -21.83 10.09
C THR A 95 22.61 -22.54 11.38
N HIS A 96 21.31 -22.66 11.70
CA HIS A 96 20.83 -23.30 12.93
C HIS A 96 19.78 -24.36 12.60
N ALA A 97 20.16 -25.62 12.60
CA ALA A 97 19.27 -26.73 12.30
C ALA A 97 18.03 -26.74 13.24
N GLY A 98 16.83 -26.91 12.65
CA GLY A 98 15.58 -26.92 13.39
C GLY A 98 15.11 -25.55 13.91
N LYS A 99 15.76 -24.46 13.55
CA LYS A 99 15.36 -23.09 13.87
C LYS A 99 14.80 -22.38 12.64
N PHE A 100 13.90 -21.43 12.88
CA PHE A 100 13.20 -20.66 11.87
C PHE A 100 13.20 -19.17 12.23
N PHE A 101 13.27 -18.35 11.20
CA PHE A 101 12.78 -16.96 11.26
C PHE A 101 11.31 -16.92 10.93
N ALA A 102 10.61 -15.88 11.37
CA ALA A 102 9.28 -15.53 10.93
C ALA A 102 9.31 -14.26 10.09
N LEU A 103 8.44 -14.17 9.08
CA LEU A 103 8.18 -12.92 8.39
C LEU A 103 7.18 -12.09 9.21
N PRO A 104 7.36 -10.76 9.33
CA PRO A 104 6.57 -9.95 10.24
C PRO A 104 5.13 -9.79 9.76
N GLN A 105 4.18 -9.97 10.66
CA GLN A 105 2.77 -9.61 10.45
C GLN A 105 2.56 -8.09 10.53
N SER A 106 3.36 -7.43 11.35
CA SER A 106 3.57 -5.99 11.47
C SER A 106 4.91 -5.74 12.20
N PRO A 107 5.48 -4.53 12.17
CA PRO A 107 6.70 -4.19 12.93
C PRO A 107 6.41 -3.88 14.41
N GLN A 108 5.39 -4.49 15.03
CA GLN A 108 4.84 -4.12 16.33
C GLN A 108 5.88 -4.04 17.46
N ILE A 109 6.74 -5.05 17.60
CA ILE A 109 7.77 -5.05 18.65
C ILE A 109 8.80 -3.94 18.39
N PHE A 110 9.22 -3.78 17.14
CA PHE A 110 10.25 -2.79 16.78
C PHE A 110 9.75 -1.36 16.99
N LYS A 111 8.53 -1.03 16.59
CA LYS A 111 8.00 0.31 16.79
C LYS A 111 7.80 0.66 18.27
N GLN A 112 7.42 -0.31 19.11
CA GLN A 112 7.41 -0.12 20.56
C GLN A 112 8.80 0.15 21.13
N LEU A 113 9.82 -0.61 20.69
CA LEU A 113 11.20 -0.38 21.09
C LEU A 113 11.72 0.99 20.61
N LEU A 114 11.30 1.46 19.44
CA LEU A 114 11.63 2.79 18.95
C LEU A 114 11.02 3.89 19.83
N MET A 115 9.77 3.73 20.32
CA MET A 115 9.19 4.65 21.31
C MET A 115 10.01 4.69 22.59
N VAL A 116 10.40 3.52 23.12
CA VAL A 116 11.28 3.43 24.30
C VAL A 116 12.63 4.09 24.04
N SER A 117 13.12 4.07 22.80
CA SER A 117 14.38 4.67 22.39
C SER A 117 14.29 6.18 22.12
N GLY A 118 13.12 6.79 22.33
CA GLY A 118 12.91 8.26 22.18
C GLY A 118 12.57 8.71 20.77
N PHE A 119 12.17 7.80 19.86
CA PHE A 119 11.59 8.16 18.57
C PHE A 119 10.10 8.39 18.70
N ASP A 120 9.67 9.54 19.17
CA ASP A 120 8.28 9.83 19.55
C ASP A 120 7.31 9.86 18.37
N ARG A 121 7.79 9.90 17.15
CA ARG A 121 6.98 9.85 15.92
C ARG A 121 7.69 9.00 14.88
N TYR A 122 7.24 7.78 14.77
CA TYR A 122 7.75 6.79 13.82
C TYR A 122 6.72 6.50 12.74
N TYR A 123 7.18 6.28 11.51
CA TYR A 123 6.40 5.59 10.49
C TYR A 123 7.28 4.69 9.63
N GLN A 124 6.64 3.77 8.91
CA GLN A 124 7.28 2.97 7.88
C GLN A 124 6.23 2.54 6.85
N ILE A 125 6.58 2.59 5.57
CA ILE A 125 5.79 1.93 4.53
C ILE A 125 6.36 0.54 4.36
N VAL A 126 5.78 -0.42 5.06
CA VAL A 126 6.35 -1.74 5.34
C VAL A 126 5.59 -2.87 4.66
N ARG A 127 6.33 -3.89 4.26
CA ARG A 127 5.77 -5.16 3.80
C ARG A 127 5.41 -6.02 5.01
N CYS A 128 4.17 -6.54 5.01
CA CYS A 128 3.66 -7.41 6.07
C CYS A 128 3.15 -8.72 5.46
N PHE A 129 3.16 -9.78 6.27
CA PHE A 129 2.87 -11.14 5.84
C PHE A 129 1.91 -11.79 6.82
N ARG A 130 0.82 -12.39 6.34
CA ARG A 130 -0.14 -13.12 7.17
C ARG A 130 -0.59 -14.37 6.46
N ASP A 131 -0.37 -15.52 7.08
CA ASP A 131 -0.86 -16.81 6.59
C ASP A 131 -2.29 -17.02 7.09
N GLU A 132 -3.23 -16.40 6.40
CA GLU A 132 -4.67 -16.45 6.67
C GLU A 132 -5.42 -16.90 5.42
N ASP A 133 -6.69 -17.28 5.60
CA ASP A 133 -7.58 -17.58 4.48
C ASP A 133 -7.74 -16.38 3.55
N LEU A 134 -7.49 -16.61 2.27
CA LEU A 134 -7.56 -15.58 1.25
C LEU A 134 -9.02 -15.18 1.00
N ARG A 135 -9.24 -13.89 0.82
CA ARG A 135 -10.51 -13.31 0.36
C ARG A 135 -10.23 -12.44 -0.87
N ALA A 136 -11.28 -12.02 -1.55
CA ALA A 136 -11.15 -11.22 -2.78
C ALA A 136 -10.29 -9.95 -2.62
N ASP A 137 -10.25 -9.38 -1.42
CA ASP A 137 -9.54 -8.15 -1.07
C ASP A 137 -8.30 -8.38 -0.18
N ARG A 138 -7.95 -9.65 0.11
CA ARG A 138 -6.83 -10.00 0.99
C ARG A 138 -5.76 -10.79 0.26
N GLN A 139 -4.51 -10.40 0.47
CA GLN A 139 -3.32 -11.07 -0.02
C GLN A 139 -2.44 -11.51 1.15
N PRO A 140 -1.69 -12.62 1.02
CA PRO A 140 -0.82 -13.12 2.09
C PRO A 140 0.33 -12.18 2.38
N ASP A 141 0.75 -11.39 1.40
CA ASP A 141 1.72 -10.31 1.56
C ASP A 141 1.13 -8.99 1.07
N PHE A 142 1.26 -7.95 1.86
CA PHE A 142 0.68 -6.64 1.57
C PHE A 142 1.57 -5.53 2.12
N THR A 143 1.33 -4.31 1.65
CA THR A 143 2.00 -3.12 2.15
C THR A 143 1.06 -2.33 3.03
N GLN A 144 1.51 -1.91 4.19
CA GLN A 144 0.80 -0.96 5.04
C GLN A 144 1.66 0.26 5.34
N LEU A 145 1.02 1.37 5.61
CA LEU A 145 1.61 2.48 6.33
C LEU A 145 1.46 2.17 7.81
N ASP A 146 2.57 1.90 8.48
CA ASP A 146 2.62 1.65 9.92
C ASP A 146 3.11 2.90 10.63
N ILE A 147 2.44 3.30 11.70
CA ILE A 147 2.70 4.54 12.45
C ILE A 147 2.66 4.22 13.94
N GLU A 148 3.59 4.80 14.70
CA GLU A 148 3.57 4.77 16.16
C GLU A 148 3.94 6.13 16.71
N THR A 149 3.29 6.54 17.79
CA THR A 149 3.53 7.83 18.43
C THR A 149 3.54 7.72 19.94
N SER A 150 4.36 8.55 20.61
CA SER A 150 4.34 8.76 22.05
C SER A 150 3.71 10.12 22.37
N PHE A 151 3.13 10.27 23.55
CA PHE A 151 2.65 11.52 24.12
C PHE A 151 1.58 12.28 23.33
N LEU A 152 0.91 11.63 22.38
CA LEU A 152 -0.22 12.21 21.66
C LEU A 152 -1.54 11.71 22.20
N SER A 153 -2.51 12.60 22.31
CA SER A 153 -3.89 12.27 22.61
C SER A 153 -4.61 11.65 21.40
N GLN A 154 -5.75 11.05 21.63
CA GLN A 154 -6.59 10.52 20.55
C GLN A 154 -6.94 11.58 19.50
N ASP A 155 -7.31 12.78 19.95
CA ASP A 155 -7.72 13.85 19.02
C ASP A 155 -6.54 14.35 18.18
N GLU A 156 -5.33 14.43 18.73
CA GLU A 156 -4.13 14.79 17.98
C GLU A 156 -3.79 13.74 16.92
N ILE A 157 -3.86 12.45 17.24
CA ILE A 157 -3.64 11.37 16.26
C ILE A 157 -4.70 11.44 15.17
N MET A 158 -5.97 11.60 15.53
CA MET A 158 -7.05 11.73 14.55
C MET A 158 -6.83 12.93 13.62
N GLY A 159 -6.41 14.07 14.15
CA GLY A 159 -6.09 15.27 13.37
C GLY A 159 -4.97 15.05 12.35
N ILE A 160 -3.89 14.37 12.78
CA ILE A 160 -2.78 14.01 11.89
C ILE A 160 -3.26 13.08 10.78
N MET A 161 -4.05 12.05 11.11
CA MET A 161 -4.55 11.09 10.12
C MET A 161 -5.56 11.73 9.13
N GLU A 162 -6.45 12.58 9.61
CA GLU A 162 -7.34 13.37 8.74
C GLU A 162 -6.54 14.25 7.78
N GLY A 163 -5.51 14.95 8.27
CA GLY A 163 -4.63 15.76 7.45
C GLY A 163 -3.89 14.94 6.40
N LEU A 164 -3.38 13.77 6.76
CA LEU A 164 -2.72 12.83 5.85
C LEU A 164 -3.64 12.39 4.71
N ILE A 165 -4.86 11.97 5.04
CA ILE A 165 -5.83 11.53 4.03
C ILE A 165 -6.20 12.67 3.10
N ARG A 166 -6.49 13.86 3.63
CA ARG A 166 -6.77 15.05 2.81
C ARG A 166 -5.60 15.41 1.89
N HIS A 167 -4.36 15.36 2.41
CA HIS A 167 -3.17 15.62 1.62
C HIS A 167 -3.03 14.65 0.43
N ILE A 168 -3.20 13.34 0.67
CA ILE A 168 -3.13 12.32 -0.38
C ILE A 168 -4.20 12.57 -1.46
N PHE A 169 -5.45 12.77 -1.06
CA PHE A 169 -6.54 12.99 -2.01
C PHE A 169 -6.38 14.27 -2.82
N ALA A 170 -5.93 15.35 -2.19
CA ALA A 170 -5.66 16.59 -2.89
C ALA A 170 -4.50 16.48 -3.89
N ARG A 171 -3.41 15.81 -3.49
CA ARG A 171 -2.18 15.71 -4.32
C ARG A 171 -2.29 14.70 -5.46
N VAL A 172 -2.96 13.58 -5.23
CA VAL A 172 -2.99 12.45 -6.18
C VAL A 172 -4.32 12.37 -6.91
N GLY A 173 -5.43 12.55 -6.19
CA GLY A 173 -6.78 12.46 -6.72
C GLY A 173 -7.34 13.79 -7.24
N GLN A 174 -6.70 14.91 -6.92
CA GLN A 174 -7.23 16.26 -7.16
C GLN A 174 -8.64 16.44 -6.56
N VAL A 175 -8.92 15.75 -5.47
CA VAL A 175 -10.21 15.78 -4.76
C VAL A 175 -10.02 16.49 -3.43
N ARG A 176 -10.88 17.47 -3.17
CA ARG A 176 -10.94 18.14 -1.88
C ARG A 176 -11.94 17.42 -0.98
N LEU A 177 -11.46 16.81 0.09
CA LEU A 177 -12.29 16.18 1.10
C LEU A 177 -12.81 17.19 2.13
N PRO A 178 -13.93 16.90 2.80
CA PRO A 178 -14.50 17.79 3.83
C PRO A 178 -13.54 17.96 5.02
N GLU A 179 -13.73 19.07 5.75
CA GLU A 179 -12.96 19.40 6.95
C GLU A 179 -13.91 20.00 8.01
N PRO A 180 -13.97 19.43 9.21
CA PRO A 180 -13.40 18.13 9.64
C PRO A 180 -14.13 16.93 9.01
N PHE A 181 -13.58 15.71 9.13
CA PHE A 181 -14.33 14.52 8.82
C PHE A 181 -15.47 14.31 9.82
N PRO A 182 -16.64 13.80 9.39
CA PRO A 182 -17.71 13.45 10.31
C PRO A 182 -17.24 12.44 11.35
N ARG A 183 -17.60 12.67 12.61
CA ARG A 183 -17.29 11.77 13.73
C ARG A 183 -18.56 11.09 14.20
N MET A 184 -18.45 9.80 14.50
CA MET A 184 -19.55 8.98 14.96
C MET A 184 -19.06 8.05 16.09
N THR A 185 -19.87 7.87 17.11
CA THR A 185 -19.56 6.90 18.17
C THR A 185 -19.79 5.48 17.67
N TYR A 186 -19.07 4.51 18.24
CA TYR A 186 -19.28 3.08 17.95
C TYR A 186 -20.75 2.67 18.18
N ALA A 187 -21.33 3.09 19.28
CA ALA A 187 -22.74 2.78 19.61
C ALA A 187 -23.72 3.31 18.56
N GLU A 188 -23.47 4.51 18.04
CA GLU A 188 -24.28 5.08 16.96
C GLU A 188 -24.07 4.34 15.64
N ALA A 189 -22.83 4.01 15.28
CA ALA A 189 -22.52 3.26 14.06
C ALA A 189 -23.22 1.89 14.07
N MET A 190 -23.13 1.16 15.17
CA MET A 190 -23.79 -0.15 15.32
C MET A 190 -25.32 -0.03 15.31
N ARG A 191 -25.88 0.99 15.95
CA ARG A 191 -27.33 1.20 15.99
C ARG A 191 -27.89 1.55 14.60
N ARG A 192 -27.22 2.40 13.84
CA ARG A 192 -27.73 2.91 12.55
C ARG A 192 -27.36 2.02 11.36
N TYR A 193 -26.18 1.44 11.37
CA TYR A 193 -25.60 0.76 10.21
C TYR A 193 -25.26 -0.71 10.47
N ALA A 194 -25.40 -1.22 11.70
CA ALA A 194 -25.00 -2.57 12.10
C ALA A 194 -23.53 -2.92 11.73
N SER A 195 -22.67 -1.90 11.65
CA SER A 195 -21.27 -2.03 11.24
C SER A 195 -20.42 -0.97 11.93
N ASP A 196 -19.18 -1.32 12.26
CA ASP A 196 -18.13 -0.40 12.70
C ASP A 196 -17.47 0.38 11.53
N LYS A 197 -17.87 0.06 10.30
CA LYS A 197 -17.44 0.71 9.05
C LYS A 197 -18.65 1.20 8.23
N PRO A 198 -19.38 2.19 8.74
CA PRO A 198 -20.62 2.63 8.11
C PRO A 198 -20.37 3.26 6.74
N ASP A 199 -21.16 2.88 5.75
CA ASP A 199 -21.25 3.58 4.48
C ASP A 199 -22.28 4.70 4.59
N LEU A 200 -21.79 5.94 4.70
CA LEU A 200 -22.66 7.13 4.88
C LEU A 200 -23.49 7.50 3.64
N ARG A 201 -23.32 6.80 2.52
CA ARG A 201 -24.19 6.92 1.34
C ARG A 201 -25.50 6.16 1.54
N ILE A 202 -25.54 5.25 2.49
CA ILE A 202 -26.77 4.53 2.89
C ILE A 202 -27.40 5.33 4.02
N PRO A 203 -28.67 5.80 3.88
CA PRO A 203 -29.35 6.64 4.87
C PRO A 203 -29.69 5.91 6.17
#